data_9020129cb69b7d8ed42b028c04143df1
#
_entry.id   9020129cb69b7d8ed42b028c04143df1
#
_cell.length_a   1.000
_cell.length_b   1.000
_cell.length_c   1.000
_cell.angle_alpha   90.00
_cell.angle_beta   90.00
_cell.angle_gamma   90.00
#
_symmetry.space_group_name_H-M   'P 1'
#
loop_
_entity.id
_entity.type
_entity.pdbx_description
1 polymer ?
#
loop_
_entity_poly.entity_id
_entity_poly.type
_entity_poly.pdbx_seq_one_letter_code
_entity_poly.pdbx_strand_id
1 'polypeptide(L)'
;MTRHPHTRLGTFLLLCVLCQPAHAAKRICVLADTHVMAPSLVDRSDNKAWQADLAENKKMHELSVPIFDVLVERIKSDKPDALLIVGDLTKDGEVESHDYVIKKLTEVETCGIPVYVIPGNHDRGWTGGARKYANDTYTDTKYLSETKFRTYYENFGYGDTSECHPSTLTYTTRLFDGLTLIGVDSEQDARIEEDAVEWSCRKAQEARDRGDQVIVMMHHSLIPHFYGQETFHEQSVIDNCDDIRDRLMSVGVKVVLTGHYHVSDIARYTNADGQEIYDISTGSPISHPCDYRTLVFDDAFTKLNILTNTISSLDGYDDFAAYSEQRLREAIQKWAVNWLSQRSENKLLVELMSQAVTNVFVIHANGNEPANPASSEAVRIYDDIEYLAPLFSLSVTDIMKEVCLSMKSILGDYQDPADITNVVDDRELTITLPTIPTAISNIQRQPEPSNEAWYTLQGLRLPHRPTRPGTYIHQGRIVIL
;
A
#
# COMPACT_ATOMS: atom_id res chain seq x y z
N MET A 1 -29.23 65.32 51.82
CA MET A 1 -28.92 65.05 50.41
C MET A 1 -27.90 63.93 50.37
N THR A 2 -28.37 62.74 50.27
CA THR A 2 -27.54 61.53 50.27
C THR A 2 -27.71 60.88 48.86
N ARG A 3 -26.61 60.82 48.11
CA ARG A 3 -26.55 60.15 46.80
C ARG A 3 -26.14 58.69 47.03
N HIS A 4 -26.96 57.77 46.54
CA HIS A 4 -26.66 56.35 46.40
C HIS A 4 -25.82 56.09 45.14
N PRO A 5 -24.78 55.23 45.16
CA PRO A 5 -24.12 54.79 43.94
C PRO A 5 -24.79 53.53 43.36
N HIS A 6 -25.15 53.60 42.06
CA HIS A 6 -25.61 52.45 41.29
C HIS A 6 -24.44 51.54 40.93
N THR A 7 -24.39 50.32 41.49
CA THR A 7 -23.49 49.28 41.11
C THR A 7 -24.04 48.61 39.85
N ARG A 8 -23.37 48.79 38.71
CA ARG A 8 -23.63 48.01 37.48
C ARG A 8 -22.91 46.64 37.60
N LEU A 9 -23.71 45.58 37.68
CA LEU A 9 -23.23 44.20 37.58
C LEU A 9 -22.93 43.91 36.11
N GLY A 10 -21.65 43.85 35.72
CA GLY A 10 -21.23 43.42 34.38
C GLY A 10 -21.27 41.91 34.29
N THR A 11 -22.18 41.37 33.48
CA THR A 11 -22.20 39.94 33.15
C THR A 11 -21.03 39.62 32.23
N PHE A 12 -19.99 38.96 32.76
CA PHE A 12 -18.90 38.37 31.96
C PHE A 12 -19.44 37.11 31.32
N LEU A 13 -19.71 37.14 30.01
CA LEU A 13 -19.97 35.96 29.21
C LEU A 13 -18.61 35.27 29.00
N LEU A 14 -18.34 34.17 29.71
CA LEU A 14 -17.18 33.32 29.49
C LEU A 14 -17.42 32.51 28.17
N LEU A 15 -16.87 32.98 27.08
CA LEU A 15 -16.84 32.25 25.82
C LEU A 15 -15.80 31.12 26.01
N CYS A 16 -16.24 29.93 26.40
CA CYS A 16 -15.43 28.73 26.27
C CYS A 16 -15.27 28.41 24.78
N VAL A 17 -14.25 28.95 24.16
CA VAL A 17 -13.74 28.41 22.90
C VAL A 17 -13.21 27.03 23.24
N LEU A 18 -13.95 26.00 22.88
CA LEU A 18 -13.45 24.63 22.81
C LEU A 18 -12.34 24.63 21.75
N CYS A 19 -11.10 24.90 22.18
CA CYS A 19 -9.92 24.52 21.40
C CYS A 19 -9.99 23.00 21.27
N GLN A 20 -10.52 22.50 20.14
CA GLN A 20 -10.19 21.14 19.73
C GLN A 20 -8.66 21.12 19.58
N PRO A 21 -7.98 20.12 20.14
CA PRO A 21 -6.56 19.97 19.88
C PRO A 21 -6.43 19.85 18.35
N ALA A 22 -5.64 20.72 17.74
CA ALA A 22 -5.25 20.57 16.36
C ALA A 22 -4.55 19.20 16.27
N HIS A 23 -5.14 18.26 15.54
CA HIS A 23 -4.45 17.01 15.26
C HIS A 23 -3.27 17.38 14.37
N ALA A 24 -2.06 16.99 14.74
CA ALA A 24 -0.89 17.18 13.90
C ALA A 24 -0.98 16.22 12.69
N ALA A 25 -0.47 16.67 11.55
CA ALA A 25 -0.35 15.82 10.34
C ALA A 25 0.24 14.45 10.70
N LYS A 26 -0.32 13.38 10.13
CA LYS A 26 0.09 12.01 10.41
C LYS A 26 1.06 11.50 9.35
N ARG A 27 2.19 10.97 9.79
CA ARG A 27 3.23 10.39 8.94
C ARG A 27 3.28 8.88 9.12
N ILE A 28 3.10 8.14 8.04
CA ILE A 28 3.16 6.69 8.02
C ILE A 28 4.31 6.27 7.10
N CYS A 29 5.24 5.45 7.59
CA CYS A 29 6.23 4.80 6.75
C CYS A 29 5.64 3.51 6.17
N VAL A 30 5.89 3.24 4.89
CA VAL A 30 5.44 2.02 4.21
C VAL A 30 6.64 1.31 3.61
N LEU A 31 6.81 0.05 3.95
CA LEU A 31 7.76 -0.89 3.35
C LEU A 31 6.98 -1.99 2.63
N ALA A 32 7.58 -2.57 1.60
CA ALA A 32 7.14 -3.80 0.97
C ALA A 32 8.36 -4.64 0.57
N ASP A 33 8.21 -5.94 0.42
CA ASP A 33 9.18 -6.80 -0.25
C ASP A 33 10.60 -6.70 0.33
N THR A 34 10.73 -6.76 1.64
CA THR A 34 12.03 -6.67 2.33
C THR A 34 12.85 -7.94 2.19
N HIS A 35 12.21 -9.09 1.93
CA HIS A 35 12.79 -10.40 1.65
C HIS A 35 14.02 -10.72 2.50
N VAL A 36 13.92 -10.52 3.80
CA VAL A 36 15.03 -10.73 4.73
C VAL A 36 15.48 -12.19 4.69
N MET A 37 16.77 -12.42 4.45
CA MET A 37 17.43 -13.71 4.56
C MET A 37 18.29 -13.72 5.81
N ALA A 38 17.90 -14.50 6.83
CA ALA A 38 18.64 -14.52 8.09
C ALA A 38 20.09 -14.99 7.89
N PRO A 39 21.08 -14.32 8.52
CA PRO A 39 22.49 -14.65 8.35
C PRO A 39 22.83 -16.10 8.76
N SER A 40 22.07 -16.72 9.67
CA SER A 40 22.26 -18.09 10.13
C SER A 40 21.93 -19.16 9.06
N LEU A 41 21.26 -18.73 7.98
CA LEU A 41 20.85 -19.62 6.89
C LEU A 41 21.89 -19.72 5.76
N VAL A 42 22.95 -18.92 5.81
CA VAL A 42 24.04 -18.93 4.83
C VAL A 42 25.36 -19.07 5.57
N ASP A 43 26.08 -20.18 5.37
CA ASP A 43 27.32 -20.47 6.10
C ASP A 43 28.47 -19.54 5.73
N ARG A 44 28.52 -19.11 4.46
CA ARG A 44 29.50 -18.18 3.92
C ARG A 44 29.04 -17.55 2.62
N SER A 45 29.48 -16.34 2.36
CA SER A 45 29.05 -15.55 1.21
C SER A 45 29.42 -16.19 -0.15
N ASP A 46 30.50 -16.92 -0.23
CA ASP A 46 30.97 -17.60 -1.44
C ASP A 46 30.44 -19.04 -1.59
N ASN A 47 29.45 -19.47 -0.81
CA ASN A 47 28.77 -20.74 -0.98
C ASN A 47 28.21 -20.85 -2.40
N LYS A 48 28.56 -21.92 -3.13
CA LYS A 48 28.23 -22.06 -4.56
C LYS A 48 26.74 -22.13 -4.84
N ALA A 49 25.96 -22.81 -3.99
CA ALA A 49 24.53 -22.90 -4.14
C ALA A 49 23.85 -21.55 -3.84
N TRP A 50 24.37 -20.79 -2.86
CA TRP A 50 23.92 -19.44 -2.58
C TRP A 50 24.22 -18.49 -3.74
N GLN A 51 25.45 -18.52 -4.27
CA GLN A 51 25.82 -17.70 -5.41
C GLN A 51 25.00 -18.04 -6.67
N ALA A 52 24.65 -19.30 -6.87
CA ALA A 52 23.77 -19.71 -7.95
C ALA A 52 22.33 -19.16 -7.76
N ASP A 53 21.80 -19.18 -6.55
CA ASP A 53 20.50 -18.58 -6.23
C ASP A 53 20.50 -17.07 -6.48
N LEU A 54 21.53 -16.36 -6.02
CA LEU A 54 21.67 -14.91 -6.25
C LEU A 54 21.75 -14.54 -7.74
N ALA A 55 22.42 -15.37 -8.56
CA ALA A 55 22.58 -15.12 -9.99
C ALA A 55 21.27 -15.26 -10.81
N GLU A 56 20.25 -15.90 -10.26
CA GLU A 56 18.94 -16.06 -10.88
C GLU A 56 17.96 -14.95 -10.45
N ASN A 57 18.31 -14.11 -9.47
CA ASN A 57 17.42 -13.14 -8.87
C ASN A 57 17.79 -11.69 -9.19
N LYS A 58 16.78 -10.85 -9.44
CA LYS A 58 16.92 -9.37 -9.49
C LYS A 58 17.09 -8.77 -8.09
N LYS A 59 16.68 -9.49 -7.05
CA LYS A 59 16.73 -9.09 -5.63
C LYS A 59 18.14 -9.28 -5.07
N MET A 60 18.61 -8.32 -4.29
CA MET A 60 19.92 -8.36 -3.60
C MET A 60 19.76 -9.04 -2.23
N HIS A 61 19.40 -10.34 -2.21
CA HIS A 61 19.15 -11.09 -0.97
C HIS A 61 20.35 -11.10 -0.03
N GLU A 62 21.57 -11.05 -0.57
CA GLU A 62 22.82 -10.94 0.20
C GLU A 62 22.94 -9.64 0.99
N LEU A 63 22.19 -8.61 0.58
CA LEU A 63 22.16 -7.31 1.21
C LEU A 63 20.87 -7.06 2.00
N SER A 64 19.93 -8.01 2.04
CA SER A 64 18.63 -7.82 2.67
C SER A 64 18.74 -7.44 4.15
N VAL A 65 19.64 -8.07 4.90
CA VAL A 65 19.85 -7.75 6.32
C VAL A 65 20.49 -6.37 6.52
N PRO A 66 21.65 -6.02 5.93
CA PRO A 66 22.22 -4.69 6.11
C PRO A 66 21.27 -3.57 5.63
N ILE A 67 20.50 -3.77 4.56
CA ILE A 67 19.50 -2.80 4.10
C ILE A 67 18.35 -2.68 5.10
N PHE A 68 17.84 -3.79 5.59
CA PHE A 68 16.76 -3.79 6.58
C PHE A 68 17.19 -3.14 7.90
N ASP A 69 18.44 -3.36 8.33
CA ASP A 69 19.00 -2.70 9.51
C ASP A 69 19.09 -1.17 9.32
N VAL A 70 19.53 -0.70 8.16
CA VAL A 70 19.57 0.74 7.82
C VAL A 70 18.16 1.33 7.85
N LEU A 71 17.17 0.61 7.30
CA LEU A 71 15.75 1.05 7.33
C LEU A 71 15.22 1.16 8.76
N VAL A 72 15.45 0.15 9.58
CA VAL A 72 15.02 0.15 10.98
C VAL A 72 15.62 1.34 11.73
N GLU A 73 16.91 1.62 11.57
CA GLU A 73 17.56 2.76 12.22
C GLU A 73 17.01 4.11 11.70
N ARG A 74 16.74 4.24 10.39
CA ARG A 74 16.08 5.44 9.84
C ARG A 74 14.69 5.64 10.43
N ILE A 75 13.85 4.60 10.43
CA ILE A 75 12.49 4.64 10.99
C ILE A 75 12.52 5.05 12.47
N LYS A 76 13.43 4.48 13.26
CA LYS A 76 13.62 4.84 14.68
C LYS A 76 14.05 6.31 14.85
N SER A 77 14.86 6.82 13.93
CA SER A 77 15.32 8.23 13.93
C SER A 77 14.21 9.19 13.49
N ASP A 78 13.48 8.85 12.40
CA ASP A 78 12.46 9.71 11.78
C ASP A 78 11.15 9.73 12.56
N LYS A 79 10.91 8.71 13.38
CA LYS A 79 9.74 8.55 14.26
C LYS A 79 8.42 8.83 13.52
N PRO A 80 8.06 8.04 12.50
CA PRO A 80 6.72 8.13 11.93
C PRO A 80 5.67 7.76 12.98
N ASP A 81 4.41 8.16 12.77
CA ASP A 81 3.30 7.81 13.65
C ASP A 81 2.89 6.32 13.53
N ALA A 82 3.25 5.66 12.43
CA ALA A 82 3.10 4.21 12.24
C ALA A 82 4.06 3.68 11.16
N LEU A 83 4.31 2.36 11.18
CA LEU A 83 5.00 1.60 10.14
C LEU A 83 4.03 0.55 9.58
N LEU A 84 3.86 0.53 8.25
CA LEU A 84 3.13 -0.52 7.53
C LEU A 84 4.11 -1.34 6.69
N ILE A 85 3.95 -2.67 6.65
CA ILE A 85 4.74 -3.54 5.78
C ILE A 85 3.79 -4.39 4.94
N VAL A 86 3.87 -4.19 3.64
CA VAL A 86 2.91 -4.71 2.65
C VAL A 86 3.39 -6.05 2.07
N GLY A 87 3.70 -7.00 2.96
CA GLY A 87 4.07 -8.37 2.60
C GLY A 87 5.52 -8.56 2.17
N ASP A 88 5.86 -9.82 1.93
CA ASP A 88 7.18 -10.33 1.56
C ASP A 88 8.30 -9.84 2.51
N LEU A 89 8.06 -10.07 3.80
CA LEU A 89 9.00 -9.74 4.86
C LEU A 89 10.27 -10.60 4.79
N THR A 90 10.13 -11.86 4.37
CA THR A 90 11.18 -12.87 4.36
C THR A 90 11.47 -13.40 2.96
N LYS A 91 12.65 -14.03 2.76
CA LYS A 91 13.02 -14.55 1.43
C LYS A 91 12.04 -15.62 0.95
N ASP A 92 11.82 -16.66 1.74
CA ASP A 92 10.94 -17.78 1.38
C ASP A 92 10.26 -18.41 2.63
N GLY A 93 9.91 -17.58 3.63
CA GLY A 93 9.16 -18.00 4.80
C GLY A 93 9.99 -18.75 5.85
N GLU A 94 11.32 -18.69 5.82
CA GLU A 94 12.17 -19.35 6.80
C GLU A 94 11.90 -18.83 8.21
N VAL A 95 11.74 -19.73 9.18
CA VAL A 95 11.47 -19.36 10.58
C VAL A 95 12.57 -18.44 11.12
N GLU A 96 13.83 -18.71 10.81
CA GLU A 96 14.96 -17.88 11.25
C GLU A 96 14.92 -16.47 10.64
N SER A 97 14.40 -16.32 9.41
CA SER A 97 14.21 -15.03 8.76
C SER A 97 13.05 -14.25 9.44
N HIS A 98 11.95 -14.91 9.75
CA HIS A 98 10.85 -14.32 10.54
C HIS A 98 11.32 -13.91 11.93
N ASP A 99 12.10 -14.74 12.64
CA ASP A 99 12.64 -14.41 13.96
C ASP A 99 13.50 -13.14 13.90
N TYR A 100 14.31 -12.97 12.82
CA TYR A 100 15.11 -11.77 12.61
C TYR A 100 14.23 -10.54 12.40
N VAL A 101 13.23 -10.63 11.52
CA VAL A 101 12.28 -9.55 11.24
C VAL A 101 11.55 -9.13 12.52
N ILE A 102 10.96 -10.07 13.24
CA ILE A 102 10.23 -9.81 14.49
C ILE A 102 11.11 -9.11 15.51
N LYS A 103 12.35 -9.56 15.68
CA LYS A 103 13.30 -8.90 16.57
C LYS A 103 13.47 -7.42 16.21
N LYS A 104 13.64 -7.11 14.93
CA LYS A 104 13.84 -5.74 14.43
C LYS A 104 12.59 -4.89 14.54
N LEU A 105 11.42 -5.44 14.24
CA LEU A 105 10.15 -4.74 14.40
C LEU A 105 9.84 -4.46 15.88
N THR A 106 10.22 -5.35 16.79
CA THR A 106 10.13 -5.11 18.24
C THR A 106 11.03 -3.93 18.69
N GLU A 107 12.21 -3.75 18.06
CA GLU A 107 13.04 -2.57 18.31
C GLU A 107 12.31 -1.27 17.89
N VAL A 108 11.57 -1.28 16.77
CA VAL A 108 10.76 -0.15 16.28
C VAL A 108 9.62 0.17 17.26
N GLU A 109 8.86 -0.84 17.69
CA GLU A 109 7.77 -0.65 18.66
C GLU A 109 8.24 -0.13 20.01
N THR A 110 9.43 -0.57 20.46
CA THR A 110 10.04 -0.05 21.71
C THR A 110 10.33 1.45 21.64
N CYS A 111 10.46 2.01 20.43
CA CYS A 111 10.56 3.46 20.22
C CYS A 111 9.21 4.18 20.18
N GLY A 112 8.09 3.46 20.41
CA GLY A 112 6.74 4.00 20.41
C GLY A 112 6.11 4.14 19.03
N ILE A 113 6.62 3.42 18.02
CA ILE A 113 6.12 3.42 16.66
C ILE A 113 5.32 2.12 16.44
N PRO A 114 3.98 2.15 16.36
CA PRO A 114 3.18 0.96 16.11
C PRO A 114 3.47 0.40 14.70
N VAL A 115 3.53 -0.92 14.60
CA VAL A 115 3.85 -1.65 13.37
C VAL A 115 2.67 -2.53 12.96
N TYR A 116 2.36 -2.55 11.66
CA TYR A 116 1.29 -3.37 11.09
C TYR A 116 1.81 -4.06 9.85
N VAL A 117 1.63 -5.37 9.78
CA VAL A 117 2.09 -6.19 8.66
C VAL A 117 0.96 -7.02 8.06
N ILE A 118 1.10 -7.37 6.79
CA ILE A 118 0.38 -8.47 6.14
C ILE A 118 1.40 -9.45 5.56
N PRO A 119 1.06 -10.72 5.35
CA PRO A 119 1.94 -11.61 4.60
C PRO A 119 1.94 -11.27 3.12
N GLY A 120 3.07 -11.55 2.46
CA GLY A 120 3.13 -11.72 1.02
C GLY A 120 3.19 -13.21 0.65
N ASN A 121 3.39 -13.50 -0.64
CA ASN A 121 3.44 -14.86 -1.14
C ASN A 121 4.70 -15.62 -0.68
N HIS A 122 5.82 -14.92 -0.40
CA HIS A 122 7.04 -15.50 0.14
C HIS A 122 7.01 -15.77 1.65
N ASP A 123 6.10 -15.16 2.42
CA ASP A 123 6.09 -15.28 3.88
C ASP A 123 5.45 -16.57 4.40
N ARG A 124 4.73 -17.26 3.54
CA ARG A 124 4.15 -18.58 3.78
C ARG A 124 5.06 -19.61 3.14
N GLY A 125 6.04 -20.10 3.87
CA GLY A 125 6.99 -21.06 3.34
C GLY A 125 6.33 -22.35 2.85
N TRP A 126 6.98 -22.98 1.88
CA TRP A 126 6.56 -24.28 1.34
C TRP A 126 7.77 -25.21 1.26
N THR A 127 7.48 -26.51 1.17
CA THR A 127 8.51 -27.53 1.03
C THR A 127 9.33 -27.28 -0.24
N GLY A 128 10.66 -27.13 -0.11
CA GLY A 128 11.58 -26.84 -1.19
C GLY A 128 11.78 -25.34 -1.49
N GLY A 129 10.99 -24.43 -0.87
CA GLY A 129 11.19 -22.99 -0.93
C GLY A 129 12.17 -22.50 0.13
N ALA A 130 11.83 -22.71 1.41
CA ALA A 130 12.67 -22.31 2.53
C ALA A 130 13.98 -23.13 2.59
N ARG A 131 15.12 -22.46 2.46
CA ARG A 131 16.43 -23.11 2.29
C ARG A 131 17.46 -22.61 3.28
N LYS A 132 18.36 -23.53 3.65
CA LYS A 132 19.61 -23.23 4.34
C LYS A 132 20.79 -23.64 3.45
N TYR A 133 21.72 -22.72 3.24
CA TYR A 133 22.89 -22.88 2.39
C TYR A 133 24.13 -23.21 3.24
N ALA A 134 24.68 -24.37 3.03
CA ALA A 134 25.90 -24.83 3.71
C ALA A 134 26.66 -25.85 2.86
N ASN A 135 28.01 -25.88 2.98
CA ASN A 135 28.89 -26.84 2.28
C ASN A 135 28.71 -26.83 0.74
N ASP A 136 28.57 -25.67 0.13
CA ASP A 136 28.37 -25.50 -1.32
C ASP A 136 27.06 -26.12 -1.87
N THR A 137 26.11 -26.40 -1.00
CA THR A 137 24.81 -26.95 -1.33
C THR A 137 23.71 -26.24 -0.52
N TYR A 138 22.46 -26.65 -0.65
CA TYR A 138 21.38 -26.25 0.23
C TYR A 138 20.58 -27.45 0.73
N THR A 139 19.88 -27.26 1.82
CA THR A 139 18.90 -28.19 2.39
C THR A 139 17.64 -27.41 2.73
N ASP A 140 16.50 -28.10 2.71
CA ASP A 140 15.27 -27.52 3.23
C ASP A 140 15.42 -27.17 4.71
N THR A 141 14.84 -26.03 5.11
CA THR A 141 14.77 -25.63 6.51
C THR A 141 13.31 -25.47 6.96
N LYS A 142 13.12 -25.13 8.23
CA LYS A 142 11.78 -24.89 8.76
C LYS A 142 11.20 -23.60 8.17
N TYR A 143 9.94 -23.66 7.81
CA TYR A 143 9.20 -22.48 7.37
C TYR A 143 7.99 -22.20 8.27
N LEU A 144 7.54 -20.97 8.24
CA LEU A 144 6.36 -20.52 8.96
C LEU A 144 5.11 -20.91 8.16
N SER A 145 4.24 -21.69 8.77
CA SER A 145 2.94 -22.00 8.15
C SER A 145 1.96 -20.84 8.36
N GLU A 146 1.00 -20.71 7.48
CA GLU A 146 -0.08 -19.72 7.54
C GLU A 146 -0.76 -19.68 8.93
N THR A 147 -1.11 -20.85 9.46
CA THR A 147 -1.76 -20.95 10.77
C THR A 147 -0.93 -20.39 11.93
N LYS A 148 0.38 -20.31 11.76
CA LYS A 148 1.31 -19.74 12.76
C LYS A 148 1.59 -18.27 12.52
N PHE A 149 1.38 -17.75 11.33
CA PHE A 149 1.71 -16.36 10.99
C PHE A 149 1.01 -15.39 11.95
N ARG A 150 -0.31 -15.55 12.16
CA ARG A 150 -1.08 -14.71 13.09
C ARG A 150 -0.49 -14.67 14.50
N THR A 151 -0.05 -15.82 15.02
CA THR A 151 0.55 -15.90 16.37
C THR A 151 1.94 -15.28 16.41
N TYR A 152 2.74 -15.48 15.34
CA TYR A 152 4.08 -14.90 15.23
C TYR A 152 4.04 -13.37 15.17
N TYR A 153 3.07 -12.81 14.45
CA TYR A 153 2.92 -11.37 14.24
C TYR A 153 1.77 -10.77 15.10
N GLU A 154 1.43 -11.39 16.23
CA GLU A 154 0.36 -10.94 17.12
C GLU A 154 0.50 -9.46 17.50
N ASN A 155 1.72 -9.00 17.82
CA ASN A 155 1.98 -7.62 18.17
C ASN A 155 1.96 -6.65 16.97
N PHE A 156 1.99 -7.16 15.75
CA PHE A 156 2.16 -6.36 14.53
C PHE A 156 0.91 -6.36 13.63
N GLY A 157 -0.25 -6.12 14.23
CA GLY A 157 -1.52 -6.00 13.53
C GLY A 157 -2.54 -7.09 13.85
N TYR A 158 -2.15 -8.21 14.48
CA TYR A 158 -3.04 -9.34 14.76
C TYR A 158 -3.49 -9.48 16.22
N GLY A 159 -3.13 -8.51 17.08
CA GLY A 159 -3.44 -8.52 18.50
C GLY A 159 -4.78 -7.89 18.87
N ASP A 160 -4.98 -7.64 20.17
CA ASP A 160 -6.27 -7.21 20.77
C ASP A 160 -6.81 -5.87 20.25
N THR A 161 -5.96 -5.03 19.63
CA THR A 161 -6.38 -3.74 19.05
C THR A 161 -6.98 -3.87 17.65
N SER A 162 -6.94 -5.05 17.08
CA SER A 162 -7.40 -5.34 15.73
C SER A 162 -8.56 -6.34 15.75
N GLU A 163 -9.44 -6.23 14.78
CA GLU A 163 -10.44 -7.23 14.51
C GLU A 163 -9.98 -8.08 13.32
N CYS A 164 -9.81 -9.39 13.53
CA CYS A 164 -9.31 -10.30 12.52
C CYS A 164 -10.43 -11.09 11.86
N HIS A 165 -10.30 -11.34 10.55
CA HIS A 165 -11.16 -12.28 9.85
C HIS A 165 -10.97 -13.70 10.41
N PRO A 166 -12.04 -14.50 10.57
CA PRO A 166 -11.94 -15.79 11.28
C PRO A 166 -11.09 -16.84 10.55
N SER A 167 -11.06 -16.84 9.22
CA SER A 167 -10.45 -17.90 8.41
C SER A 167 -9.22 -17.47 7.59
N THR A 168 -8.96 -16.18 7.40
CA THR A 168 -7.80 -15.66 6.65
C THR A 168 -6.92 -14.78 7.52
N LEU A 169 -5.79 -14.31 6.98
CA LEU A 169 -4.93 -13.35 7.65
C LEU A 169 -5.36 -11.89 7.42
N THR A 170 -6.60 -11.68 6.98
CA THR A 170 -7.21 -10.35 6.85
C THR A 170 -7.57 -9.79 8.23
N TYR A 171 -7.34 -8.48 8.43
CA TYR A 171 -7.70 -7.79 9.67
C TYR A 171 -8.02 -6.31 9.43
N THR A 172 -8.64 -5.67 10.42
CA THR A 172 -8.84 -4.23 10.45
C THR A 172 -8.41 -3.65 11.80
N THR A 173 -7.86 -2.45 11.77
CA THR A 173 -7.49 -1.69 12.97
C THR A 173 -7.67 -0.19 12.72
N ARG A 174 -7.99 0.54 13.76
CA ARG A 174 -8.06 2.00 13.70
C ARG A 174 -6.68 2.58 14.01
N LEU A 175 -5.97 3.06 12.97
CA LEU A 175 -4.63 3.62 13.13
C LEU A 175 -4.65 4.91 13.95
N PHE A 176 -5.61 5.79 13.65
CA PHE A 176 -5.80 7.09 14.31
C PHE A 176 -7.29 7.42 14.36
N ASP A 177 -7.67 8.37 15.20
CA ASP A 177 -9.01 8.98 15.11
C ASP A 177 -9.17 9.61 13.74
N GLY A 178 -10.06 9.07 12.92
CA GLY A 178 -10.30 9.49 11.54
C GLY A 178 -9.61 8.64 10.46
N LEU A 179 -8.83 7.61 10.81
CA LEU A 179 -8.18 6.73 9.83
C LEU A 179 -8.20 5.26 10.27
N THR A 180 -8.80 4.40 9.47
CA THR A 180 -8.85 2.94 9.62
C THR A 180 -8.02 2.26 8.54
N LEU A 181 -7.24 1.26 8.92
CA LEU A 181 -6.51 0.33 8.06
C LEU A 181 -7.28 -0.98 7.93
N ILE A 182 -7.34 -1.51 6.72
CA ILE A 182 -7.74 -2.90 6.45
C ILE A 182 -6.58 -3.59 5.77
N GLY A 183 -5.97 -4.56 6.44
CA GLY A 183 -4.97 -5.46 5.87
C GLY A 183 -5.67 -6.65 5.26
N VAL A 184 -5.57 -6.82 3.95
CA VAL A 184 -6.23 -7.89 3.20
C VAL A 184 -5.22 -8.95 2.82
N ASP A 185 -5.52 -10.18 3.13
CA ASP A 185 -4.75 -11.34 2.73
C ASP A 185 -5.08 -11.71 1.29
N SER A 186 -4.11 -11.55 0.39
CA SER A 186 -4.22 -11.91 -1.03
C SER A 186 -3.60 -13.27 -1.36
N GLU A 187 -3.38 -14.09 -0.34
CA GLU A 187 -2.82 -15.45 -0.41
C GLU A 187 -1.49 -15.56 -1.19
N GLN A 188 -1.08 -16.79 -1.54
CA GLN A 188 0.15 -17.02 -2.30
C GLN A 188 -0.03 -16.86 -3.81
N ASP A 189 -1.25 -17.02 -4.28
CA ASP A 189 -1.62 -17.10 -5.69
C ASP A 189 -2.44 -15.91 -6.18
N ALA A 190 -2.29 -14.77 -5.54
CA ALA A 190 -2.99 -13.52 -5.88
C ALA A 190 -4.52 -13.63 -5.80
N ARG A 191 -5.04 -14.44 -4.88
CA ARG A 191 -6.47 -14.63 -4.68
C ARG A 191 -6.91 -14.10 -3.32
N ILE A 192 -8.10 -13.51 -3.28
CA ILE A 192 -8.77 -13.13 -2.03
C ILE A 192 -10.02 -13.98 -1.90
N GLU A 193 -10.17 -14.68 -0.77
CA GLU A 193 -11.37 -15.45 -0.49
C GLU A 193 -12.61 -14.54 -0.44
N GLU A 194 -13.72 -14.98 -1.06
CA GLU A 194 -14.93 -14.18 -1.22
C GLU A 194 -15.49 -13.65 0.10
N ASP A 195 -15.49 -14.46 1.15
CA ASP A 195 -15.94 -14.05 2.48
C ASP A 195 -15.02 -12.99 3.12
N ALA A 196 -13.72 -12.98 2.78
CA ALA A 196 -12.78 -11.95 3.20
C ALA A 196 -13.00 -10.63 2.44
N VAL A 197 -13.38 -10.67 1.14
CA VAL A 197 -13.80 -9.50 0.38
C VAL A 197 -15.06 -8.87 0.97
N GLU A 198 -16.10 -9.69 1.21
CA GLU A 198 -17.34 -9.23 1.84
C GLU A 198 -17.11 -8.64 3.23
N TRP A 199 -16.26 -9.31 4.02
CA TRP A 199 -15.89 -8.83 5.36
C TRP A 199 -15.16 -7.49 5.29
N SER A 200 -14.19 -7.35 4.39
CA SER A 200 -13.41 -6.12 4.20
C SER A 200 -14.30 -4.95 3.77
N CYS A 201 -15.21 -5.15 2.82
CA CYS A 201 -16.18 -4.15 2.41
C CYS A 201 -17.11 -3.73 3.56
N ARG A 202 -17.58 -4.68 4.37
CA ARG A 202 -18.38 -4.36 5.56
C ARG A 202 -17.58 -3.54 6.57
N LYS A 203 -16.31 -3.89 6.83
CA LYS A 203 -15.44 -3.14 7.75
C LYS A 203 -15.10 -1.75 7.22
N ALA A 204 -14.93 -1.60 5.93
CA ALA A 204 -14.77 -0.29 5.30
C ALA A 204 -16.03 0.57 5.50
N GLN A 205 -17.22 0.02 5.27
CA GLN A 205 -18.46 0.74 5.51
C GLN A 205 -18.63 1.13 6.99
N GLU A 206 -18.38 0.22 7.93
CA GLU A 206 -18.42 0.51 9.37
C GLU A 206 -17.46 1.64 9.76
N ALA A 207 -16.26 1.68 9.19
CA ALA A 207 -15.28 2.75 9.40
C ALA A 207 -15.79 4.10 8.84
N ARG A 208 -16.31 4.09 7.63
CA ARG A 208 -16.92 5.27 6.98
C ARG A 208 -18.09 5.82 7.77
N ASP A 209 -18.96 4.96 8.28
CA ASP A 209 -20.12 5.36 9.11
C ASP A 209 -19.67 6.01 10.43
N ARG A 210 -18.49 5.67 10.96
CA ARG A 210 -17.86 6.35 12.09
C ARG A 210 -17.23 7.69 11.74
N GLY A 211 -17.05 7.99 10.45
CA GLY A 211 -16.36 9.19 9.96
C GLY A 211 -14.86 8.99 9.73
N ASP A 212 -14.37 7.74 9.66
CA ASP A 212 -12.98 7.46 9.35
C ASP A 212 -12.75 7.37 7.84
N GLN A 213 -11.62 7.86 7.36
CA GLN A 213 -11.05 7.45 6.08
C GLN A 213 -10.60 5.99 6.17
N VAL A 214 -10.59 5.30 5.03
CA VAL A 214 -10.14 3.92 4.95
C VAL A 214 -8.99 3.82 3.96
N ILE A 215 -7.90 3.20 4.39
CA ILE A 215 -6.84 2.71 3.52
C ILE A 215 -6.83 1.19 3.59
N VAL A 216 -6.63 0.57 2.44
CA VAL A 216 -6.46 -0.88 2.33
C VAL A 216 -5.00 -1.16 2.05
N MET A 217 -4.44 -2.22 2.62
CA MET A 217 -3.16 -2.79 2.16
C MET A 217 -3.35 -4.25 1.83
N MET A 218 -2.81 -4.67 0.70
CA MET A 218 -2.74 -6.04 0.23
C MET A 218 -1.42 -6.26 -0.50
N HIS A 219 -0.93 -7.49 -0.59
CA HIS A 219 0.40 -7.69 -1.16
C HIS A 219 0.40 -7.58 -2.69
N HIS A 220 -0.50 -8.29 -3.37
CA HIS A 220 -0.63 -8.25 -4.83
C HIS A 220 -1.41 -7.01 -5.29
N SER A 221 -1.13 -6.54 -6.51
CA SER A 221 -1.80 -5.35 -7.06
C SER A 221 -3.31 -5.56 -7.23
N LEU A 222 -4.09 -4.53 -6.91
CA LEU A 222 -5.53 -4.48 -7.17
C LEU A 222 -5.82 -4.09 -8.63
N ILE A 223 -4.95 -3.28 -9.21
CA ILE A 223 -5.09 -2.72 -10.56
C ILE A 223 -3.81 -3.07 -11.34
N PRO A 224 -3.88 -3.50 -12.60
CA PRO A 224 -2.70 -3.60 -13.44
C PRO A 224 -2.01 -2.24 -13.56
N HIS A 225 -0.71 -2.19 -13.38
CA HIS A 225 0.10 -0.97 -13.46
C HIS A 225 0.49 -0.61 -14.89
N PHE A 226 0.44 -1.58 -15.81
CA PHE A 226 0.63 -1.36 -17.24
C PHE A 226 -0.07 -2.44 -18.04
N TYR A 227 -0.32 -2.17 -19.34
CA TYR A 227 -0.94 -3.12 -20.25
C TYR A 227 -0.10 -4.40 -20.40
N GLY A 228 -0.72 -5.55 -20.23
CA GLY A 228 -0.08 -6.85 -20.34
C GLY A 228 0.82 -7.25 -19.16
N GLN A 229 0.67 -6.64 -18.00
CA GLN A 229 1.45 -6.98 -16.79
C GLN A 229 1.41 -8.47 -16.49
N GLU A 230 0.25 -9.11 -16.52
CA GLU A 230 0.06 -10.55 -16.29
C GLU A 230 0.78 -11.44 -17.33
N THR A 231 1.05 -10.91 -18.53
CA THR A 231 1.82 -11.64 -19.56
C THR A 231 3.30 -11.81 -19.16
N PHE A 232 3.84 -10.88 -18.39
CA PHE A 232 5.22 -10.90 -17.92
C PHE A 232 5.37 -11.42 -16.49
N HIS A 233 4.37 -11.20 -15.67
CA HIS A 233 4.35 -11.53 -14.26
C HIS A 233 3.01 -12.16 -13.90
N GLU A 234 2.89 -13.46 -14.16
CA GLU A 234 1.70 -14.24 -13.77
C GLU A 234 1.44 -14.07 -12.27
N GLN A 235 0.17 -13.94 -11.89
CA GLN A 235 -0.27 -13.74 -10.50
C GLN A 235 0.27 -12.45 -9.85
N SER A 236 0.56 -11.41 -10.63
CA SER A 236 0.98 -10.12 -10.08
C SER A 236 -0.20 -9.21 -9.70
N VAL A 237 -1.36 -9.43 -10.31
CA VAL A 237 -2.62 -8.76 -10.02
C VAL A 237 -3.59 -9.78 -9.41
N ILE A 238 -4.42 -9.35 -8.47
CA ILE A 238 -5.38 -10.27 -7.83
C ILE A 238 -6.41 -10.80 -8.83
N ASP A 239 -6.83 -12.04 -8.65
CA ASP A 239 -7.95 -12.63 -9.40
C ASP A 239 -9.23 -11.78 -9.22
N ASN A 240 -10.02 -11.64 -10.27
CA ASN A 240 -11.26 -10.84 -10.27
C ASN A 240 -11.05 -9.38 -9.80
N CYS A 241 -9.91 -8.79 -10.14
CA CYS A 241 -9.51 -7.45 -9.71
C CYS A 241 -10.59 -6.38 -9.99
N ASP A 242 -11.28 -6.44 -11.13
CA ASP A 242 -12.34 -5.50 -11.50
C ASP A 242 -13.52 -5.55 -10.52
N ASP A 243 -14.00 -6.74 -10.16
CA ASP A 243 -15.12 -6.89 -9.20
C ASP A 243 -14.70 -6.41 -7.81
N ILE A 244 -13.52 -6.80 -7.33
CA ILE A 244 -13.03 -6.42 -6.01
C ILE A 244 -12.78 -4.90 -5.95
N ARG A 245 -12.17 -4.32 -6.98
CA ARG A 245 -11.98 -2.88 -7.12
C ARG A 245 -13.31 -2.13 -7.02
N ASP A 246 -14.32 -2.53 -7.81
CA ASP A 246 -15.62 -1.85 -7.85
C ASP A 246 -16.36 -1.97 -6.52
N ARG A 247 -16.25 -3.09 -5.83
CA ARG A 247 -16.81 -3.30 -4.49
C ARG A 247 -16.11 -2.41 -3.45
N LEU A 248 -14.79 -2.33 -3.46
CA LEU A 248 -14.04 -1.41 -2.57
C LEU A 248 -14.39 0.05 -2.85
N MET A 249 -14.52 0.44 -4.12
CA MET A 249 -14.96 1.78 -4.50
C MET A 249 -16.37 2.08 -4.00
N SER A 250 -17.30 1.12 -4.09
CA SER A 250 -18.69 1.29 -3.66
C SER A 250 -18.84 1.62 -2.17
N VAL A 251 -17.90 1.17 -1.34
CA VAL A 251 -17.84 1.48 0.11
C VAL A 251 -16.88 2.64 0.42
N GLY A 252 -16.41 3.35 -0.61
CA GLY A 252 -15.65 4.60 -0.51
C GLY A 252 -14.16 4.43 -0.20
N VAL A 253 -13.57 3.26 -0.46
CA VAL A 253 -12.11 3.09 -0.47
C VAL A 253 -11.55 3.84 -1.68
N LYS A 254 -10.52 4.64 -1.45
CA LYS A 254 -9.85 5.42 -2.50
C LYS A 254 -8.36 5.09 -2.61
N VAL A 255 -7.77 4.48 -1.59
CA VAL A 255 -6.33 4.22 -1.51
C VAL A 255 -6.09 2.77 -1.14
N VAL A 256 -5.33 2.08 -1.98
CA VAL A 256 -4.83 0.72 -1.75
C VAL A 256 -3.31 0.77 -1.83
N LEU A 257 -2.65 0.18 -0.84
CA LEU A 257 -1.19 0.03 -0.78
C LEU A 257 -0.84 -1.38 -1.18
N THR A 258 0.06 -1.53 -2.13
CA THR A 258 0.50 -2.83 -2.65
C THR A 258 2.02 -2.96 -2.69
N GLY A 259 2.51 -4.17 -2.93
CA GLY A 259 3.91 -4.53 -3.10
C GLY A 259 4.10 -5.49 -4.26
N HIS A 260 4.80 -6.62 -4.03
CA HIS A 260 4.96 -7.78 -4.93
C HIS A 260 5.70 -7.47 -6.25
N TYR A 261 5.34 -6.40 -6.92
CA TYR A 261 5.91 -6.02 -8.20
C TYR A 261 7.35 -5.46 -8.09
N HIS A 262 7.74 -5.00 -6.90
CA HIS A 262 9.05 -4.42 -6.54
C HIS A 262 9.36 -3.09 -7.22
N VAL A 263 8.38 -2.41 -7.77
CA VAL A 263 8.50 -1.10 -8.41
C VAL A 263 7.63 -0.09 -7.66
N SER A 264 8.16 1.11 -7.45
CA SER A 264 7.38 2.24 -6.94
C SER A 264 6.56 2.84 -8.06
N ASP A 265 5.31 2.43 -8.19
CA ASP A 265 4.40 2.87 -9.25
C ASP A 265 3.02 3.20 -8.68
N ILE A 266 2.26 4.06 -9.34
CA ILE A 266 0.91 4.47 -8.94
C ILE A 266 -0.04 4.34 -10.12
N ALA A 267 -0.91 3.35 -10.06
CA ALA A 267 -2.01 3.18 -11.01
C ALA A 267 -3.29 3.84 -10.48
N ARG A 268 -4.05 4.45 -11.36
CA ARG A 268 -5.36 5.06 -11.06
C ARG A 268 -6.43 4.50 -11.97
N TYR A 269 -7.53 4.07 -11.38
CA TYR A 269 -8.76 3.76 -12.11
C TYR A 269 -9.82 4.83 -11.81
N THR A 270 -10.55 5.25 -12.84
CA THR A 270 -11.68 6.18 -12.73
C THR A 270 -12.92 5.53 -13.34
N ASN A 271 -13.98 5.36 -12.55
CA ASN A 271 -15.22 4.79 -13.04
C ASN A 271 -16.08 5.81 -13.83
N ALA A 272 -17.19 5.35 -14.42
CA ALA A 272 -18.09 6.18 -15.22
C ALA A 272 -18.71 7.36 -14.44
N ASP A 273 -18.78 7.29 -13.12
CA ASP A 273 -19.30 8.35 -12.23
C ASP A 273 -18.19 9.34 -11.82
N GLY A 274 -16.97 9.18 -12.32
CA GLY A 274 -15.82 10.02 -12.00
C GLY A 274 -15.21 9.76 -10.61
N GLN A 275 -15.55 8.64 -9.97
CA GLN A 275 -14.89 8.22 -8.74
C GLN A 275 -13.55 7.58 -9.09
N GLU A 276 -12.55 7.80 -8.23
CA GLU A 276 -11.19 7.31 -8.43
C GLU A 276 -10.78 6.38 -7.30
N ILE A 277 -9.99 5.37 -7.64
CA ILE A 277 -9.20 4.55 -6.71
C ILE A 277 -7.77 4.50 -7.19
N TYR A 278 -6.83 4.52 -6.24
CA TYR A 278 -5.39 4.49 -6.49
C TYR A 278 -4.82 3.20 -5.92
N ASP A 279 -4.08 2.48 -6.74
CA ASP A 279 -3.19 1.40 -6.33
C ASP A 279 -1.77 1.97 -6.24
N ILE A 280 -1.22 1.95 -5.03
CA ILE A 280 0.08 2.54 -4.71
C ILE A 280 1.05 1.41 -4.44
N SER A 281 1.71 0.94 -5.49
CA SER A 281 2.77 -0.06 -5.38
C SER A 281 4.00 0.56 -4.73
N THR A 282 4.53 -0.12 -3.71
CA THR A 282 5.76 0.26 -3.03
C THR A 282 6.90 -0.61 -3.51
N GLY A 283 7.98 0.00 -3.97
CA GLY A 283 9.18 -0.69 -4.42
C GLY A 283 9.86 -1.48 -3.29
N SER A 284 10.64 -2.48 -3.68
CA SER A 284 11.42 -3.30 -2.76
C SER A 284 12.74 -2.59 -2.38
N PRO A 285 13.09 -2.51 -1.10
CA PRO A 285 14.35 -1.89 -0.67
C PRO A 285 15.58 -2.71 -1.06
N ILE A 286 15.41 -3.98 -1.48
CA ILE A 286 16.49 -4.84 -1.96
C ILE A 286 16.49 -5.03 -3.48
N SER A 287 15.70 -4.23 -4.20
CA SER A 287 15.72 -4.12 -5.66
C SER A 287 15.92 -2.66 -6.04
N HIS A 288 16.69 -2.39 -7.11
CA HIS A 288 16.86 -1.00 -7.58
C HIS A 288 15.50 -0.32 -7.83
N PRO A 289 15.33 0.94 -7.42
CA PRO A 289 16.29 1.86 -6.80
C PRO A 289 16.39 1.77 -5.26
N CYS A 290 15.86 0.74 -4.63
CA CYS A 290 15.87 0.51 -3.18
C CYS A 290 14.93 1.46 -2.44
N ASP A 291 13.69 1.50 -2.87
CA ASP A 291 12.68 2.44 -2.42
C ASP A 291 11.85 1.97 -1.22
N TYR A 292 11.29 2.96 -0.53
CA TYR A 292 10.20 2.84 0.44
C TYR A 292 9.38 4.13 0.44
N ARG A 293 8.17 4.12 1.01
CA ARG A 293 7.27 5.28 0.93
C ARG A 293 7.04 5.93 2.29
N THR A 294 6.69 7.22 2.25
CA THR A 294 6.13 7.97 3.35
C THR A 294 4.79 8.55 2.92
N LEU A 295 3.75 8.24 3.69
CA LEU A 295 2.41 8.80 3.54
C LEU A 295 2.26 9.93 4.56
N VAL A 296 1.82 11.10 4.12
CA VAL A 296 1.59 12.27 4.99
C VAL A 296 0.15 12.72 4.84
N PHE A 297 -0.64 12.48 5.87
CA PHE A 297 -2.03 12.95 5.94
C PHE A 297 -2.10 14.30 6.61
N ASP A 298 -2.98 15.17 6.12
CA ASP A 298 -3.32 16.40 6.84
C ASP A 298 -4.14 16.10 8.11
N ASP A 299 -4.30 17.10 8.97
CA ASP A 299 -4.97 16.98 10.27
C ASP A 299 -6.43 16.47 10.18
N ALA A 300 -7.08 16.70 9.05
CA ALA A 300 -8.48 16.34 8.81
C ALA A 300 -8.64 15.07 7.96
N PHE A 301 -7.56 14.42 7.57
CA PHE A 301 -7.54 13.29 6.64
C PHE A 301 -8.28 13.59 5.32
N THR A 302 -8.18 14.83 4.82
CA THR A 302 -8.74 15.27 3.54
C THR A 302 -7.73 15.29 2.41
N LYS A 303 -6.43 15.23 2.75
CA LYS A 303 -5.32 15.14 1.81
C LYS A 303 -4.33 14.09 2.25
N LEU A 304 -3.85 13.33 1.27
CA LEU A 304 -2.75 12.39 1.41
C LEU A 304 -1.64 12.81 0.44
N ASN A 305 -0.46 13.10 0.96
CA ASN A 305 0.75 13.23 0.17
C ASN A 305 1.54 11.92 0.25
N ILE A 306 1.91 11.39 -0.90
CA ILE A 306 2.74 10.20 -1.06
C ILE A 306 4.13 10.67 -1.47
N LEU A 307 5.14 10.21 -0.75
CA LEU A 307 6.54 10.53 -1.00
C LEU A 307 7.33 9.23 -1.11
N THR A 308 8.15 9.09 -2.13
CA THR A 308 9.06 7.95 -2.29
C THR A 308 10.46 8.33 -1.81
N ASN A 309 11.01 7.49 -0.95
CA ASN A 309 12.35 7.62 -0.40
C ASN A 309 13.24 6.49 -0.92
N THR A 310 14.53 6.75 -1.11
CA THR A 310 15.49 5.79 -1.66
C THR A 310 16.65 5.58 -0.71
N ILE A 311 17.12 4.34 -0.60
CA ILE A 311 18.40 4.01 0.02
C ILE A 311 19.49 4.18 -1.05
N SER A 312 20.10 5.35 -1.11
CA SER A 312 21.11 5.69 -2.12
C SER A 312 22.56 5.36 -1.70
N SER A 313 22.75 4.96 -0.44
CA SER A 313 24.09 4.62 0.10
C SER A 313 23.99 3.45 1.07
N LEU A 314 24.98 2.58 1.05
CA LEU A 314 25.15 1.45 1.94
C LEU A 314 26.63 1.29 2.27
N ASP A 315 26.94 1.02 3.54
CA ASP A 315 28.31 0.80 3.97
C ASP A 315 28.98 -0.33 3.18
N GLY A 316 30.21 -0.10 2.73
CA GLY A 316 30.97 -1.04 1.90
C GLY A 316 30.82 -0.83 0.39
N TYR A 317 30.02 0.15 -0.05
CA TYR A 317 29.82 0.50 -1.46
C TYR A 317 30.19 1.96 -1.70
N ASP A 318 31.09 2.22 -2.66
CA ASP A 318 31.46 3.58 -3.06
C ASP A 318 30.31 4.30 -3.80
N ASP A 319 29.53 3.56 -4.59
CA ASP A 319 28.33 4.00 -5.30
C ASP A 319 27.28 2.88 -5.29
N PHE A 320 26.46 2.88 -4.24
CA PHE A 320 25.43 1.87 -4.08
C PHE A 320 24.30 1.99 -5.10
N ALA A 321 23.96 3.21 -5.52
CA ALA A 321 22.92 3.43 -6.51
C ALA A 321 23.32 2.84 -7.87
N ALA A 322 24.55 3.09 -8.33
CA ALA A 322 25.05 2.48 -9.56
C ALA A 322 25.17 0.96 -9.46
N TYR A 323 25.59 0.42 -8.30
CA TYR A 323 25.63 -1.02 -8.07
C TYR A 323 24.25 -1.67 -8.19
N SER A 324 23.24 -1.09 -7.54
CA SER A 324 21.87 -1.63 -7.57
C SER A 324 21.25 -1.54 -8.96
N GLU A 325 21.50 -0.44 -9.71
CA GLU A 325 21.03 -0.31 -11.10
C GLU A 325 21.67 -1.37 -12.01
N GLN A 326 22.97 -1.57 -11.90
CA GLN A 326 23.64 -2.60 -12.68
C GLN A 326 23.06 -4.00 -12.40
N ARG A 327 22.80 -4.33 -11.12
CA ARG A 327 22.17 -5.61 -10.74
C ARG A 327 20.80 -5.79 -11.38
N LEU A 328 19.96 -4.75 -11.38
CA LEU A 328 18.66 -4.79 -12.04
C LEU A 328 18.83 -5.00 -13.56
N ARG A 329 19.70 -4.22 -14.22
CA ARG A 329 19.94 -4.33 -15.67
C ARG A 329 20.36 -5.73 -16.07
N GLU A 330 21.32 -6.32 -15.38
CA GLU A 330 21.82 -7.68 -15.65
C GLU A 330 20.70 -8.73 -15.48
N ALA A 331 19.91 -8.63 -14.43
CA ALA A 331 18.82 -9.57 -14.16
C ALA A 331 17.69 -9.44 -15.20
N ILE A 332 17.24 -8.22 -15.52
CA ILE A 332 16.19 -8.00 -16.53
C ILE A 332 16.68 -8.41 -17.91
N GLN A 333 17.92 -8.07 -18.29
CA GLN A 333 18.49 -8.47 -19.58
C GLN A 333 18.51 -9.99 -19.73
N LYS A 334 18.98 -10.71 -18.70
CA LYS A 334 19.01 -12.19 -18.68
C LYS A 334 17.60 -12.75 -18.79
N TRP A 335 16.67 -12.24 -18.01
CA TRP A 335 15.26 -12.65 -18.05
C TRP A 335 14.65 -12.40 -19.42
N ALA A 336 14.79 -11.20 -19.99
CA ALA A 336 14.22 -10.81 -21.29
C ALA A 336 14.78 -11.66 -22.42
N VAL A 337 16.09 -11.91 -22.44
CA VAL A 337 16.72 -12.82 -23.44
C VAL A 337 16.14 -14.22 -23.33
N ASN A 338 16.04 -14.78 -22.11
CA ASN A 338 15.48 -16.12 -21.91
C ASN A 338 14.02 -16.19 -22.34
N TRP A 339 13.20 -15.23 -21.93
CA TRP A 339 11.78 -15.17 -22.23
C TRP A 339 11.50 -15.00 -23.74
N LEU A 340 12.22 -14.10 -24.41
CA LEU A 340 12.09 -13.83 -25.86
C LEU A 340 12.63 -15.00 -26.69
N SER A 341 13.72 -15.64 -26.27
CA SER A 341 14.32 -16.79 -26.99
C SER A 341 13.40 -18.01 -27.05
N GLN A 342 12.49 -18.16 -26.11
CA GLN A 342 11.46 -19.20 -26.15
C GLN A 342 10.35 -18.90 -27.19
N ARG A 343 10.27 -17.66 -27.69
CA ARG A 343 9.19 -17.12 -28.53
C ARG A 343 9.66 -16.66 -29.90
N SER A 344 10.99 -16.60 -30.13
CA SER A 344 11.61 -16.22 -31.39
C SER A 344 12.94 -16.91 -31.59
N GLU A 345 13.15 -17.44 -32.81
CA GLU A 345 14.45 -18.00 -33.22
C GLU A 345 15.42 -16.92 -33.76
N ASN A 346 14.94 -15.70 -33.98
CA ASN A 346 15.76 -14.60 -34.48
C ASN A 346 16.59 -13.96 -33.37
N LYS A 347 17.86 -14.36 -33.30
CA LYS A 347 18.78 -13.91 -32.23
C LYS A 347 19.01 -12.39 -32.23
N LEU A 348 19.07 -11.75 -33.42
CA LEU A 348 19.26 -10.30 -33.50
C LEU A 348 18.05 -9.55 -32.93
N LEU A 349 16.84 -10.01 -33.29
CA LEU A 349 15.60 -9.41 -32.78
C LEU A 349 15.45 -9.63 -31.28
N VAL A 350 15.77 -10.82 -30.77
CA VAL A 350 15.80 -11.11 -29.34
C VAL A 350 16.76 -10.18 -28.61
N GLU A 351 17.96 -9.96 -29.15
CA GLU A 351 18.96 -9.07 -28.54
C GLU A 351 18.47 -7.60 -28.49
N LEU A 352 17.99 -7.08 -29.61
CA LEU A 352 17.49 -5.70 -29.66
C LEU A 352 16.29 -5.47 -28.74
N MET A 353 15.32 -6.39 -28.76
CA MET A 353 14.14 -6.28 -27.90
C MET A 353 14.49 -6.42 -26.41
N SER A 354 15.38 -7.34 -26.06
CA SER A 354 15.75 -7.51 -24.65
C SER A 354 16.49 -6.29 -24.08
N GLN A 355 17.32 -5.62 -24.88
CA GLN A 355 17.95 -4.34 -24.48
C GLN A 355 16.90 -3.23 -24.31
N ALA A 356 15.96 -3.12 -25.25
CA ALA A 356 14.89 -2.14 -25.17
C ALA A 356 13.99 -2.38 -23.92
N VAL A 357 13.56 -3.62 -23.67
CA VAL A 357 12.83 -4.01 -22.47
C VAL A 357 13.60 -3.64 -21.21
N THR A 358 14.90 -3.96 -21.14
CA THR A 358 15.75 -3.62 -20.00
C THR A 358 15.76 -2.13 -19.72
N ASN A 359 15.91 -1.30 -20.76
CA ASN A 359 15.92 0.16 -20.59
C ASN A 359 14.59 0.70 -20.06
N VAL A 360 13.46 0.21 -20.57
CA VAL A 360 12.13 0.62 -20.09
C VAL A 360 11.91 0.20 -18.63
N PHE A 361 12.25 -1.05 -18.28
CA PHE A 361 12.11 -1.49 -16.89
C PHE A 361 12.99 -0.72 -15.90
N VAL A 362 14.15 -0.22 -16.30
CA VAL A 362 14.96 0.66 -15.44
C VAL A 362 14.33 2.04 -15.30
N ILE A 363 13.75 2.61 -16.36
CA ILE A 363 12.98 3.86 -16.28
C ILE A 363 11.81 3.69 -15.33
N HIS A 364 11.05 2.63 -15.51
CA HIS A 364 9.90 2.27 -14.67
C HIS A 364 10.28 2.06 -13.20
N ALA A 365 11.35 1.30 -12.94
CA ALA A 365 11.83 1.11 -11.57
C ALA A 365 12.20 2.43 -10.87
N ASN A 366 12.69 3.41 -11.62
CA ASN A 366 13.00 4.73 -11.09
C ASN A 366 11.77 5.62 -10.84
N GLY A 367 10.57 5.23 -11.31
CA GLY A 367 9.32 5.98 -11.16
C GLY A 367 9.38 7.37 -11.81
N ASN A 368 10.07 7.49 -12.95
CA ASN A 368 10.27 8.76 -13.65
C ASN A 368 10.07 8.61 -15.16
N GLU A 369 8.97 8.00 -15.54
CA GLU A 369 8.50 7.87 -16.90
C GLU A 369 8.39 9.27 -17.54
N PRO A 370 8.77 9.42 -18.82
CA PRO A 370 8.81 10.73 -19.45
C PRO A 370 7.40 11.33 -19.59
N ALA A 371 7.28 12.62 -19.23
CA ALA A 371 6.02 13.38 -19.34
C ALA A 371 5.50 13.50 -20.80
N ASN A 372 6.36 13.26 -21.79
CA ASN A 372 5.99 13.13 -23.19
C ASN A 372 6.65 11.89 -23.79
N PRO A 373 6.03 10.72 -23.69
CA PRO A 373 6.58 9.45 -24.15
C PRO A 373 6.98 9.45 -25.63
N ALA A 374 6.17 10.07 -26.49
CA ALA A 374 6.43 10.12 -27.94
C ALA A 374 7.78 10.77 -28.32
N SER A 375 8.37 11.56 -27.44
CA SER A 375 9.70 12.15 -27.60
C SER A 375 10.82 11.28 -27.03
N SER A 376 10.52 10.24 -26.28
CA SER A 376 11.52 9.41 -25.63
C SER A 376 12.26 8.52 -26.65
N GLU A 377 13.56 8.36 -26.46
CA GLU A 377 14.36 7.47 -27.30
C GLU A 377 13.91 5.99 -27.17
N ALA A 378 13.44 5.61 -25.97
CA ALA A 378 12.92 4.27 -25.70
C ALA A 378 11.68 3.96 -26.55
N VAL A 379 10.71 4.90 -26.65
CA VAL A 379 9.51 4.72 -27.49
C VAL A 379 9.90 4.60 -28.95
N ARG A 380 10.81 5.43 -29.45
CA ARG A 380 11.27 5.37 -30.85
C ARG A 380 11.89 4.02 -31.21
N ILE A 381 12.61 3.38 -30.29
CA ILE A 381 13.16 2.03 -30.55
C ILE A 381 12.05 1.02 -30.87
N TYR A 382 10.90 1.07 -30.20
CA TYR A 382 9.78 0.17 -30.49
C TYR A 382 9.12 0.47 -31.81
N ASP A 383 8.94 1.74 -32.19
CA ASP A 383 8.43 2.15 -33.49
C ASP A 383 9.41 1.72 -34.60
N ASP A 384 10.71 1.86 -34.37
CA ASP A 384 11.73 1.41 -35.30
C ASP A 384 11.74 -0.12 -35.47
N ILE A 385 11.55 -0.89 -34.40
CA ILE A 385 11.43 -2.36 -34.47
C ILE A 385 10.22 -2.74 -35.31
N GLU A 386 9.05 -2.16 -35.07
CA GLU A 386 7.83 -2.43 -35.86
C GLU A 386 8.00 -2.04 -37.33
N TYR A 387 8.64 -0.92 -37.62
CA TYR A 387 8.86 -0.43 -38.98
C TYR A 387 9.97 -1.19 -39.72
N LEU A 388 11.09 -1.46 -39.05
CA LEU A 388 12.27 -2.07 -39.69
C LEU A 388 12.18 -3.58 -39.84
N ALA A 389 11.50 -4.27 -38.91
CA ALA A 389 11.41 -5.73 -38.97
C ALA A 389 10.91 -6.27 -40.32
N PRO A 390 9.84 -5.74 -40.94
CA PRO A 390 9.39 -6.17 -42.25
C PRO A 390 10.44 -5.90 -43.37
N LEU A 391 11.21 -4.81 -43.28
CA LEU A 391 12.22 -4.46 -44.27
C LEU A 391 13.37 -5.47 -44.32
N PHE A 392 13.65 -6.11 -43.20
CA PHE A 392 14.65 -7.18 -43.09
C PHE A 392 14.06 -8.58 -43.18
N SER A 393 12.82 -8.70 -43.62
CA SER A 393 12.09 -9.98 -43.70
C SER A 393 12.00 -10.67 -42.33
N LEU A 394 12.01 -9.88 -41.26
CA LEU A 394 11.82 -10.38 -39.90
C LEU A 394 10.32 -10.49 -39.60
N SER A 395 9.88 -11.68 -39.23
CA SER A 395 8.52 -11.88 -38.78
C SER A 395 8.39 -11.38 -37.34
N VAL A 396 7.68 -10.28 -37.15
CA VAL A 396 7.26 -9.82 -35.82
C VAL A 396 6.04 -10.64 -35.43
N THR A 397 6.20 -11.49 -34.44
CA THR A 397 5.11 -12.32 -33.90
C THR A 397 4.13 -11.44 -33.13
N ASP A 398 2.90 -11.92 -32.93
CA ASP A 398 1.90 -11.17 -32.14
C ASP A 398 2.36 -10.94 -30.72
N ILE A 399 3.07 -11.87 -30.10
CA ILE A 399 3.65 -11.70 -28.76
C ILE A 399 4.70 -10.57 -28.73
N MET A 400 5.45 -10.34 -29.79
CA MET A 400 6.39 -9.22 -29.87
C MET A 400 5.67 -7.88 -29.98
N LYS A 401 4.52 -7.84 -30.65
CA LYS A 401 3.67 -6.64 -30.67
C LYS A 401 3.12 -6.36 -29.26
N GLU A 402 2.66 -7.39 -28.55
CA GLU A 402 2.22 -7.25 -27.16
C GLU A 402 3.35 -6.69 -26.27
N VAL A 403 4.58 -7.20 -26.41
CA VAL A 403 5.74 -6.63 -25.70
C VAL A 403 5.91 -5.14 -26.00
N CYS A 404 5.84 -4.75 -27.28
CA CYS A 404 5.94 -3.33 -27.67
C CYS A 404 4.82 -2.48 -27.07
N LEU A 405 3.57 -2.96 -27.08
CA LEU A 405 2.44 -2.26 -26.48
C LEU A 405 2.60 -2.12 -24.96
N SER A 406 3.04 -3.17 -24.29
CA SER A 406 3.31 -3.13 -22.83
C SER A 406 4.38 -2.12 -22.48
N MET A 407 5.48 -2.08 -23.25
CA MET A 407 6.54 -1.10 -23.02
C MET A 407 6.07 0.34 -23.29
N LYS A 408 5.23 0.55 -24.31
CA LYS A 408 4.60 1.85 -24.58
C LYS A 408 3.64 2.25 -23.45
N SER A 409 2.90 1.29 -22.91
CA SER A 409 2.01 1.52 -21.76
C SER A 409 2.80 1.98 -20.52
N ILE A 410 3.89 1.30 -20.18
CA ILE A 410 4.78 1.71 -19.10
C ILE A 410 5.27 3.15 -19.30
N LEU A 411 5.65 3.51 -20.52
CA LEU A 411 6.12 4.85 -20.85
C LEU A 411 5.00 5.89 -21.04
N GLY A 412 3.72 5.49 -20.85
CA GLY A 412 2.57 6.39 -20.98
C GLY A 412 2.14 6.71 -22.43
N ASP A 413 2.73 6.05 -23.45
CA ASP A 413 2.40 6.28 -24.89
C ASP A 413 1.26 5.38 -25.40
N TYR A 414 0.77 4.46 -24.58
CA TYR A 414 -0.34 3.59 -24.88
C TYR A 414 -1.38 3.68 -23.77
N GLN A 415 -2.58 4.16 -24.11
CA GLN A 415 -3.68 4.23 -23.17
C GLN A 415 -4.37 2.87 -23.11
N ASP A 416 -4.41 2.26 -21.93
CA ASP A 416 -5.09 0.99 -21.73
C ASP A 416 -6.59 1.15 -22.02
N PRO A 417 -7.21 0.24 -22.83
CA PRO A 417 -8.65 0.23 -23.05
C PRO A 417 -9.51 0.05 -21.80
N ALA A 418 -8.91 -0.40 -20.69
CA ALA A 418 -9.58 -0.57 -19.38
C ALA A 418 -9.68 0.72 -18.55
N ASP A 419 -9.39 1.90 -19.13
CA ASP A 419 -9.41 3.21 -18.46
C ASP A 419 -8.44 3.33 -17.25
N ILE A 420 -7.40 2.49 -17.22
CA ILE A 420 -6.33 2.58 -16.24
C ILE A 420 -5.35 3.64 -16.70
N THR A 421 -5.06 4.59 -15.83
CA THR A 421 -4.11 5.67 -16.12
C THR A 421 -2.91 5.53 -15.19
N ASN A 422 -1.72 5.36 -15.77
CA ASN A 422 -0.48 5.58 -15.05
C ASN A 422 -0.37 7.05 -14.63
N VAL A 423 0.06 7.26 -13.41
CA VAL A 423 0.37 8.59 -12.90
C VAL A 423 1.79 8.93 -13.34
N VAL A 424 1.97 10.11 -13.96
CA VAL A 424 3.27 10.51 -14.54
C VAL A 424 4.36 10.67 -13.47
N ASP A 425 3.99 10.97 -12.22
CA ASP A 425 4.92 11.08 -11.10
C ASP A 425 4.59 10.04 -10.04
N ASP A 426 5.29 8.90 -10.12
CA ASP A 426 5.12 7.79 -9.19
C ASP A 426 5.89 8.00 -7.89
N ARG A 427 6.72 9.02 -7.82
CA ARG A 427 7.53 9.33 -6.64
C ARG A 427 6.84 10.28 -5.69
N GLU A 428 6.05 11.22 -6.22
CA GLU A 428 5.31 12.20 -5.42
C GLU A 428 3.90 12.40 -5.97
N LEU A 429 2.88 12.16 -5.16
CA LEU A 429 1.50 12.39 -5.52
C LEU A 429 0.71 12.97 -4.35
N THR A 430 -0.19 13.91 -4.65
CA THR A 430 -1.18 14.40 -3.69
C THR A 430 -2.57 13.92 -4.08
N ILE A 431 -3.19 13.12 -3.21
CA ILE A 431 -4.56 12.63 -3.37
C ILE A 431 -5.50 13.44 -2.48
N THR A 432 -6.58 13.98 -3.05
CA THR A 432 -7.68 14.56 -2.27
C THR A 432 -8.62 13.45 -1.85
N LEU A 433 -8.83 13.33 -0.54
CA LEU A 433 -9.74 12.37 0.05
C LEU A 433 -11.13 13.04 0.27
N PRO A 434 -12.22 12.29 0.14
CA PRO A 434 -13.55 12.85 0.33
C PRO A 434 -13.75 13.30 1.79
N THR A 435 -14.34 14.45 2.00
CA THR A 435 -14.78 14.83 3.34
C THR A 435 -15.88 13.88 3.79
N ILE A 436 -15.65 13.16 4.88
CA ILE A 436 -16.67 12.28 5.46
C ILE A 436 -17.51 13.11 6.41
N PRO A 437 -18.84 13.26 6.17
CA PRO A 437 -19.69 13.91 7.12
C PRO A 437 -19.68 13.13 8.42
N THR A 438 -19.11 13.69 9.49
CA THR A 438 -19.27 13.10 10.81
C THR A 438 -20.75 13.06 11.16
N ALA A 439 -21.21 12.01 11.84
CA ALA A 439 -22.61 11.86 12.27
C ALA A 439 -23.16 13.10 13.02
N ILE A 440 -22.26 13.92 13.57
CA ILE A 440 -22.58 15.20 14.23
C ILE A 440 -22.97 16.29 13.22
N SER A 441 -22.46 16.27 11.98
CA SER A 441 -22.84 17.24 10.94
C SER A 441 -24.23 16.96 10.34
N ASN A 442 -24.76 15.76 10.50
CA ASN A 442 -26.11 15.38 10.08
C ASN A 442 -27.16 15.54 11.19
N ILE A 443 -26.81 16.07 12.36
CA ILE A 443 -27.81 16.68 13.20
C ILE A 443 -28.26 17.95 12.43
N GLN A 444 -29.17 17.77 11.48
CA GLN A 444 -30.05 18.89 11.08
C GLN A 444 -30.47 19.50 12.42
N ARG A 445 -30.05 20.74 12.68
CA ARG A 445 -30.64 21.52 13.78
C ARG A 445 -32.12 21.39 13.58
N GLN A 446 -32.76 20.52 14.35
CA GLN A 446 -34.21 20.59 14.47
C GLN A 446 -34.46 22.05 14.80
N PRO A 447 -35.42 22.71 14.12
CA PRO A 447 -35.72 24.10 14.43
C PRO A 447 -35.81 24.20 15.94
N GLU A 448 -35.20 25.24 16.50
CA GLU A 448 -35.17 25.46 17.97
C GLU A 448 -36.55 25.12 18.51
N PRO A 449 -36.67 24.29 19.56
CA PRO A 449 -37.94 23.85 20.06
C PRO A 449 -38.73 25.14 20.31
N SER A 450 -39.84 25.31 19.59
CA SER A 450 -40.72 26.46 19.84
C SER A 450 -40.94 26.44 21.35
N ASN A 451 -40.78 27.58 21.99
CA ASN A 451 -40.88 27.72 23.45
C ASN A 451 -42.22 27.19 24.02
N GLU A 452 -43.12 26.73 23.14
CA GLU A 452 -44.46 26.17 23.43
C GLU A 452 -44.55 24.65 23.34
N ALA A 453 -43.46 23.94 22.97
CA ALA A 453 -43.49 22.47 22.79
C ALA A 453 -43.46 21.73 24.14
N TRP A 454 -44.21 20.64 24.23
CA TRP A 454 -44.26 19.74 25.39
C TRP A 454 -43.40 18.48 25.11
N TYR A 455 -42.67 17.99 26.13
CA TYR A 455 -41.84 16.82 26.02
C TYR A 455 -42.04 15.89 27.20
N THR A 456 -41.84 14.58 27.00
CA THR A 456 -41.69 13.63 28.12
C THR A 456 -40.36 13.84 28.84
N LEU A 457 -40.17 13.30 30.03
CA LEU A 457 -38.86 13.30 30.74
C LEU A 457 -37.73 12.63 29.94
N GLN A 458 -38.04 11.75 29.00
CA GLN A 458 -37.11 11.09 28.11
C GLN A 458 -36.81 11.96 26.85
N GLY A 459 -37.31 13.19 26.76
CA GLY A 459 -37.05 14.12 25.66
C GLY A 459 -37.92 13.90 24.42
N LEU A 460 -38.90 13.00 24.46
CA LEU A 460 -39.82 12.78 23.33
C LEU A 460 -40.79 13.93 23.21
N ARG A 461 -40.83 14.63 22.05
CA ARG A 461 -41.76 15.72 21.76
C ARG A 461 -43.19 15.18 21.66
N LEU A 462 -44.11 15.85 22.38
CA LEU A 462 -45.52 15.54 22.33
C LEU A 462 -46.22 16.46 21.29
N PRO A 463 -47.17 15.92 20.51
CA PRO A 463 -47.85 16.69 19.46
C PRO A 463 -48.75 17.80 20.04
N HIS A 464 -49.24 17.61 21.29
CA HIS A 464 -50.10 18.55 21.99
C HIS A 464 -49.79 18.56 23.48
N ARG A 465 -50.36 19.54 24.22
CA ARG A 465 -50.32 19.57 25.69
C ARG A 465 -50.87 18.23 26.23
N PRO A 466 -50.08 17.56 27.13
CA PRO A 466 -50.56 16.30 27.74
C PRO A 466 -51.84 16.53 28.54
N THR A 467 -52.76 15.59 28.43
CA THR A 467 -54.01 15.59 29.20
C THR A 467 -54.02 14.56 30.33
N ARG A 468 -52.99 13.68 30.38
CA ARG A 468 -52.84 12.69 31.43
C ARG A 468 -52.03 13.25 32.59
N PRO A 469 -52.35 13.00 33.86
CA PRO A 469 -51.50 13.34 34.96
C PRO A 469 -50.10 12.70 34.79
N GLY A 470 -49.05 13.51 34.99
CA GLY A 470 -47.68 13.08 34.81
C GLY A 470 -46.69 14.21 34.84
N THR A 471 -45.38 13.89 34.71
CA THR A 471 -44.32 14.88 34.70
C THR A 471 -43.82 15.07 33.30
N TYR A 472 -43.76 16.32 32.84
CA TYR A 472 -43.42 16.72 31.48
C TYR A 472 -42.43 17.91 31.48
N ILE A 473 -41.84 18.19 30.37
CA ILE A 473 -40.97 19.36 30.15
C ILE A 473 -41.71 20.34 29.19
N HIS A 474 -41.90 21.56 29.62
CA HIS A 474 -42.47 22.65 28.84
C HIS A 474 -41.68 23.92 29.10
N GLN A 475 -41.32 24.65 28.04
CA GLN A 475 -40.51 25.87 28.13
C GLN A 475 -39.22 25.70 28.95
N GLY A 476 -38.56 24.54 28.81
CA GLY A 476 -37.34 24.23 29.56
C GLY A 476 -37.52 23.97 31.06
N ARG A 477 -38.79 23.85 31.54
CA ARG A 477 -39.13 23.61 32.96
C ARG A 477 -39.90 22.31 33.11
N ILE A 478 -39.66 21.63 34.24
CA ILE A 478 -40.45 20.46 34.61
C ILE A 478 -41.83 20.92 35.06
N VAL A 479 -42.88 20.39 34.46
CA VAL A 479 -44.30 20.66 34.79
C VAL A 479 -44.97 19.35 35.18
N ILE A 480 -45.68 19.36 36.29
CA ILE A 480 -46.51 18.21 36.76
C ILE A 480 -47.96 18.60 36.42
N LEU A 481 -48.62 17.73 35.65
CA LEU A 481 -50.06 17.86 35.32
C LEU A 481 -50.88 16.88 36.09
#